data_875e2e7b1e4d81cf7cb445e6ae9001f7
#
_entry.id   875e2e7b1e4d81cf7cb445e6ae9001f7
#
_cell.length_a   1.000
_cell.length_b   1.000
_cell.length_c   1.000
_cell.angle_alpha   90.00
_cell.angle_beta   90.00
_cell.angle_gamma   90.00
#
_symmetry.space_group_name_H-M   'P 1'
#
loop_
_entity.id
_entity.type
_entity.pdbx_description
1 polymer ?
#
loop_
_entity_poly.entity_id
_entity_poly.type
_entity_poly.pdbx_seq_one_letter_code
_entity_poly.pdbx_strand_id
1 'polypeptide(L)'
;MATEPSLRPAFYALRPGGWRDLVTVLHPPYTLWHVSNVAIGAAMAPHIYAGRLAAAIAAFFLAVGVGAHALDELHGRPLGTQLSRRTLLALAIGGLGGALAIGIAGIVFVSPTLAPLVLAGGFIAPAYNLELFGGRFHTDFWLAASWGGFSAFTGWWVNSLGLHSVREAIAVAAAVLACFFLTVVQRRLSTPVRELRRRTLAVEGEQRLSDGTVRRLDRAGLTAPLDGALRGLSIAVPLLAIALVALRV
;
A
#
# COMPACT_ATOMS: atom_id res chain seq x y z
N MET A 1 16.02 35.77 1.03
CA MET A 1 15.21 34.64 0.54
C MET A 1 14.35 34.14 1.68
N ALA A 2 13.02 34.27 1.58
CA ALA A 2 12.13 33.66 2.54
C ALA A 2 12.17 32.13 2.35
N THR A 3 12.58 31.40 3.36
CA THR A 3 12.54 29.94 3.34
C THR A 3 11.10 29.49 3.21
N GLU A 4 10.77 28.74 2.14
CA GLU A 4 9.46 28.12 2.04
C GLU A 4 9.19 27.24 3.28
N PRO A 5 7.98 27.26 3.86
CA PRO A 5 7.66 26.40 4.99
C PRO A 5 7.91 24.95 4.63
N SER A 6 8.56 24.19 5.56
CA SER A 6 8.85 22.79 5.35
C SER A 6 7.55 22.00 5.16
N LEU A 7 7.37 21.41 3.99
CA LEU A 7 6.22 20.54 3.74
C LEU A 7 6.36 19.25 4.56
N ARG A 8 5.25 18.75 5.12
CA ARG A 8 5.22 17.43 5.76
C ARG A 8 5.68 16.34 4.78
N PRO A 9 6.38 15.28 5.22
CA PRO A 9 6.93 14.27 4.32
C PRO A 9 5.89 13.51 3.48
N ALA A 10 4.63 13.51 3.92
CA ALA A 10 3.47 13.01 3.19
C ALA A 10 2.21 13.78 3.61
N PHE A 11 1.15 13.76 2.77
CA PHE A 11 -0.10 14.48 3.06
C PHE A 11 -0.82 13.98 4.32
N TYR A 12 -0.61 12.72 4.70
CA TYR A 12 -1.19 12.07 5.89
C TYR A 12 -0.25 12.10 7.10
N ALA A 13 1.02 12.49 6.93
CA ALA A 13 1.96 12.50 8.04
C ALA A 13 1.53 13.49 9.13
N LEU A 14 1.49 13.03 10.37
CA LEU A 14 1.20 13.86 11.52
C LEU A 14 2.47 14.61 11.99
N ARG A 15 2.31 15.58 12.90
CA ARG A 15 3.47 16.21 13.52
C ARG A 15 4.25 15.16 14.32
N PRO A 16 5.58 15.08 14.18
CA PRO A 16 6.40 14.07 14.87
C PRO A 16 6.20 14.07 16.40
N GLY A 17 6.26 12.89 16.99
CA GLY A 17 6.27 12.66 18.44
C GLY A 17 5.13 11.79 18.98
N GLY A 18 5.47 10.86 19.86
CA GLY A 18 4.56 10.00 20.60
C GLY A 18 3.70 9.08 19.71
N TRP A 19 2.41 8.93 20.06
CA TRP A 19 1.47 8.07 19.32
C TRP A 19 1.27 8.47 17.85
N ARG A 20 1.50 9.75 17.50
CA ARG A 20 1.37 10.27 16.13
C ARG A 20 2.37 9.62 15.19
N ASP A 21 3.54 9.27 15.67
CA ASP A 21 4.55 8.56 14.89
C ASP A 21 4.10 7.14 14.58
N LEU A 22 3.43 6.47 15.53
CA LEU A 22 2.85 5.14 15.27
C LEU A 22 1.78 5.20 14.17
N VAL A 23 0.90 6.21 14.20
CA VAL A 23 -0.09 6.41 13.14
C VAL A 23 0.59 6.75 11.82
N THR A 24 1.60 7.64 11.84
CA THR A 24 2.29 8.06 10.62
C THR A 24 3.02 6.90 9.95
N VAL A 25 3.69 6.03 10.72
CA VAL A 25 4.43 4.89 10.17
C VAL A 25 3.52 3.83 9.55
N LEU A 26 2.27 3.74 9.98
CA LEU A 26 1.29 2.83 9.38
C LEU A 26 0.87 3.24 7.96
N HIS A 27 1.19 4.45 7.49
CA HIS A 27 0.74 4.98 6.19
C HIS A 27 -0.77 4.76 5.95
N PRO A 28 -1.69 5.26 6.82
CA PRO A 28 -3.07 4.81 6.86
C PRO A 28 -3.79 4.79 5.50
N PRO A 29 -3.67 5.82 4.62
CA PRO A 29 -4.33 5.79 3.32
C PRO A 29 -3.84 4.65 2.42
N TYR A 30 -2.55 4.37 2.44
CA TYR A 30 -1.96 3.33 1.59
C TYR A 30 -2.18 1.94 2.15
N THR A 31 -2.11 1.76 3.46
CA THR A 31 -2.47 0.50 4.12
C THR A 31 -3.92 0.14 3.86
N LEU A 32 -4.84 1.11 4.01
CA LEU A 32 -6.26 0.90 3.70
C LEU A 32 -6.46 0.52 2.23
N TRP A 33 -5.71 1.14 1.32
CA TRP A 33 -5.71 0.78 -0.10
C TRP A 33 -5.31 -0.69 -0.31
N HIS A 34 -4.19 -1.12 0.28
CA HIS A 34 -3.67 -2.48 0.06
C HIS A 34 -4.59 -3.56 0.65
N VAL A 35 -5.17 -3.34 1.83
CA VAL A 35 -6.18 -4.28 2.37
C VAL A 35 -7.47 -4.27 1.56
N SER A 36 -7.82 -3.14 0.93
CA SER A 36 -8.95 -3.07 0.00
C SER A 36 -8.74 -3.92 -1.24
N ASN A 37 -7.51 -4.03 -1.76
CA ASN A 37 -7.21 -4.93 -2.87
C ASN A 37 -7.50 -6.40 -2.50
N VAL A 38 -7.22 -6.81 -1.26
CA VAL A 38 -7.59 -8.15 -0.75
C VAL A 38 -9.11 -8.34 -0.79
N ALA A 39 -9.87 -7.34 -0.34
CA ALA A 39 -11.33 -7.39 -0.33
C ALA A 39 -11.93 -7.40 -1.75
N ILE A 40 -11.37 -6.61 -2.68
CA ILE A 40 -11.76 -6.63 -4.10
C ILE A 40 -11.54 -8.01 -4.70
N GLY A 41 -10.40 -8.63 -4.44
CA GLY A 41 -10.13 -9.99 -4.89
C GLY A 41 -11.11 -11.01 -4.30
N ALA A 42 -11.38 -10.95 -3.00
CA ALA A 42 -12.33 -11.83 -2.33
C ALA A 42 -13.75 -11.75 -2.93
N ALA A 43 -14.17 -10.56 -3.36
CA ALA A 43 -15.47 -10.37 -4.02
C ALA A 43 -15.59 -11.08 -5.38
N MET A 44 -14.48 -11.52 -5.98
CA MET A 44 -14.48 -12.32 -7.23
C MET A 44 -14.65 -13.81 -6.97
N ALA A 45 -14.54 -14.28 -5.74
CA ALA A 45 -14.77 -15.68 -5.38
C ALA A 45 -16.26 -16.06 -5.48
N PRO A 46 -16.61 -17.34 -5.69
CA PRO A 46 -18.00 -17.79 -5.69
C PRO A 46 -18.73 -17.49 -4.39
N HIS A 47 -18.02 -17.59 -3.27
CA HIS A 47 -18.53 -17.28 -1.92
C HIS A 47 -17.45 -16.57 -1.09
N ILE A 48 -17.86 -15.60 -0.27
CA ILE A 48 -17.00 -14.93 0.70
C ILE A 48 -17.18 -15.59 2.07
N TYR A 49 -16.11 -16.19 2.57
CA TYR A 49 -16.04 -16.66 3.95
C TYR A 49 -15.49 -15.53 4.83
N ALA A 50 -16.36 -14.89 5.60
CA ALA A 50 -16.01 -13.70 6.40
C ALA A 50 -14.77 -13.90 7.29
N GLY A 51 -14.62 -15.07 7.92
CA GLY A 51 -13.43 -15.39 8.73
C GLY A 51 -12.13 -15.46 7.90
N ARG A 52 -12.18 -16.03 6.68
CA ARG A 52 -11.02 -16.10 5.79
C ARG A 52 -10.65 -14.72 5.24
N LEU A 53 -11.64 -13.92 4.87
CA LEU A 53 -11.44 -12.53 4.44
C LEU A 53 -10.83 -11.70 5.57
N ALA A 54 -11.38 -11.79 6.79
CA ALA A 54 -10.86 -11.06 7.94
C ALA A 54 -9.41 -11.46 8.27
N ALA A 55 -9.10 -12.76 8.23
CA ALA A 55 -7.74 -13.26 8.44
C ALA A 55 -6.77 -12.76 7.36
N ALA A 56 -7.17 -12.78 6.08
CA ALA A 56 -6.36 -12.26 4.99
C ALA A 56 -6.12 -10.74 5.13
N ILE A 57 -7.16 -9.96 5.43
CA ILE A 57 -7.03 -8.51 5.70
C ILE A 57 -6.08 -8.27 6.88
N ALA A 58 -6.22 -9.02 7.98
CA ALA A 58 -5.33 -8.90 9.14
C ALA A 58 -3.88 -9.25 8.80
N ALA A 59 -3.65 -10.32 8.02
CA ALA A 59 -2.31 -10.70 7.56
C ALA A 59 -1.67 -9.60 6.70
N PHE A 60 -2.40 -9.04 5.73
CA PHE A 60 -1.90 -7.94 4.90
C PHE A 60 -1.71 -6.64 5.70
N PHE A 61 -2.60 -6.32 6.62
CA PHE A 61 -2.43 -5.18 7.53
C PHE A 61 -1.14 -5.33 8.36
N LEU A 62 -0.90 -6.50 8.94
CA LEU A 62 0.31 -6.77 9.72
C LEU A 62 1.57 -6.77 8.85
N ALA A 63 1.54 -7.44 7.68
CA ALA A 63 2.70 -7.52 6.80
C ALA A 63 3.06 -6.16 6.21
N VAL A 64 2.09 -5.46 5.62
CA VAL A 64 2.32 -4.21 4.87
C VAL A 64 2.17 -3.01 5.79
N GLY A 65 1.02 -2.87 6.45
CA GLY A 65 0.71 -1.70 7.28
C GLY A 65 1.65 -1.54 8.47
N VAL A 66 2.05 -2.64 9.09
CA VAL A 66 2.95 -2.62 10.25
C VAL A 66 4.38 -2.98 9.85
N GLY A 67 4.57 -4.19 9.31
CA GLY A 67 5.91 -4.76 9.11
C GLY A 67 6.72 -4.04 8.04
N ALA A 68 6.21 -3.96 6.82
CA ALA A 68 6.92 -3.36 5.70
C ALA A 68 7.18 -1.86 5.90
N HIS A 69 6.21 -1.12 6.40
CA HIS A 69 6.38 0.31 6.66
C HIS A 69 7.36 0.60 7.81
N ALA A 70 7.42 -0.28 8.83
CA ALA A 70 8.44 -0.17 9.87
C ALA A 70 9.85 -0.46 9.32
N LEU A 71 9.99 -1.40 8.37
CA LEU A 71 11.25 -1.64 7.65
C LEU A 71 11.66 -0.42 6.81
N ASP A 72 10.72 0.19 6.08
CA ASP A 72 10.97 1.42 5.33
C ASP A 72 11.48 2.55 6.24
N GLU A 73 10.87 2.74 7.41
CA GLU A 73 11.28 3.79 8.33
C GLU A 73 12.62 3.47 9.02
N LEU A 74 12.98 2.17 9.14
CA LEU A 74 14.34 1.76 9.54
C LEU A 74 15.38 2.10 8.49
N HIS A 75 15.00 2.08 7.20
CA HIS A 75 15.86 2.36 6.06
C HIS A 75 15.75 3.83 5.63
N GLY A 76 16.48 4.71 6.33
CA GLY A 76 16.60 6.13 5.95
C GLY A 76 15.54 7.08 6.48
N ARG A 77 14.60 6.65 7.31
CA ARG A 77 13.56 7.47 7.96
C ARG A 77 12.80 8.38 7.02
N PRO A 78 12.17 7.85 5.98
CA PRO A 78 11.50 8.66 4.96
C PRO A 78 10.36 9.52 5.49
N LEU A 79 9.78 9.21 6.65
CA LEU A 79 8.73 9.99 7.30
C LEU A 79 9.25 10.87 8.42
N GLY A 80 10.50 10.69 8.85
CA GLY A 80 11.11 11.47 9.91
C GLY A 80 10.48 11.24 11.29
N THR A 81 9.95 10.03 11.56
CA THR A 81 9.38 9.70 12.87
C THR A 81 10.47 9.66 13.96
N GLN A 82 10.08 9.92 15.21
CA GLN A 82 10.97 9.86 16.37
C GLN A 82 10.95 8.48 17.05
N LEU A 83 10.35 7.46 16.40
CA LEU A 83 10.33 6.10 16.94
C LEU A 83 11.75 5.55 17.11
N SER A 84 12.01 4.88 18.23
CA SER A 84 13.31 4.25 18.46
C SER A 84 13.55 3.12 17.45
N ARG A 85 14.83 2.83 17.15
CA ARG A 85 15.19 1.69 16.32
C ARG A 85 14.63 0.38 16.89
N ARG A 86 14.60 0.23 18.21
CA ARG A 86 14.04 -0.95 18.89
C ARG A 86 12.55 -1.07 18.64
N THR A 87 11.80 0.03 18.72
CA THR A 87 10.36 0.06 18.43
C THR A 87 10.08 -0.32 16.97
N LEU A 88 10.82 0.26 16.03
CA LEU A 88 10.66 -0.07 14.61
C LEU A 88 10.99 -1.55 14.31
N LEU A 89 12.05 -2.09 14.92
CA LEU A 89 12.37 -3.52 14.80
C LEU A 89 11.27 -4.41 15.40
N ALA A 90 10.74 -4.05 16.57
CA ALA A 90 9.63 -4.78 17.19
C ALA A 90 8.38 -4.77 16.31
N LEU A 91 8.05 -3.62 15.70
CA LEU A 91 6.95 -3.50 14.74
C LEU A 91 7.20 -4.33 13.47
N ALA A 92 8.41 -4.29 12.92
CA ALA A 92 8.77 -5.06 11.73
C ALA A 92 8.67 -6.58 11.98
N ILE A 93 9.31 -7.06 13.06
CA ILE A 93 9.30 -8.49 13.40
C ILE A 93 7.90 -8.94 13.82
N GLY A 94 7.21 -8.17 14.66
CA GLY A 94 5.85 -8.48 15.12
C GLY A 94 4.84 -8.47 13.98
N GLY A 95 4.93 -7.49 13.07
CA GLY A 95 4.05 -7.39 11.91
C GLY A 95 4.26 -8.55 10.92
N LEU A 96 5.50 -8.77 10.48
CA LEU A 96 5.81 -9.87 9.55
C LEU A 96 5.59 -11.24 10.18
N GLY A 97 5.99 -11.44 11.44
CA GLY A 97 5.79 -12.69 12.18
C GLY A 97 4.32 -12.99 12.42
N GLY A 98 3.52 -11.99 12.79
CA GLY A 98 2.07 -12.13 12.95
C GLY A 98 1.37 -12.49 11.64
N ALA A 99 1.73 -11.83 10.53
CA ALA A 99 1.22 -12.16 9.21
C ALA A 99 1.57 -13.59 8.80
N LEU A 100 2.81 -14.01 9.03
CA LEU A 100 3.26 -15.38 8.76
C LEU A 100 2.51 -16.40 9.62
N ALA A 101 2.29 -16.12 10.90
CA ALA A 101 1.52 -16.99 11.80
C ALA A 101 0.08 -17.18 11.32
N ILE A 102 -0.60 -16.10 10.86
CA ILE A 102 -1.94 -16.19 10.26
C ILE A 102 -1.88 -17.03 8.97
N GLY A 103 -0.87 -16.82 8.13
CA GLY A 103 -0.67 -17.61 6.91
C GLY A 103 -0.48 -19.09 7.18
N ILE A 104 0.37 -19.45 8.16
CA ILE A 104 0.58 -20.86 8.61
C ILE A 104 -0.72 -21.45 9.15
N ALA A 105 -1.47 -20.70 9.97
CA ALA A 105 -2.78 -21.14 10.43
C ALA A 105 -3.74 -21.39 9.25
N GLY A 106 -3.72 -20.54 8.23
CA GLY A 106 -4.47 -20.75 6.99
C GLY A 106 -4.07 -22.05 6.28
N ILE A 107 -2.77 -22.36 6.18
CA ILE A 107 -2.28 -23.62 5.58
C ILE A 107 -2.83 -24.82 6.36
N VAL A 108 -2.77 -24.78 7.68
CA VAL A 108 -3.14 -25.92 8.55
C VAL A 108 -4.66 -26.09 8.62
N PHE A 109 -5.42 -25.01 8.81
CA PHE A 109 -6.84 -25.08 9.13
C PHE A 109 -7.77 -24.84 7.93
N VAL A 110 -7.26 -24.28 6.82
CA VAL A 110 -8.08 -23.97 5.65
C VAL A 110 -7.66 -24.82 4.44
N SER A 111 -6.41 -24.68 3.96
CA SER A 111 -5.94 -25.47 2.83
C SER A 111 -4.41 -25.40 2.67
N PRO A 112 -3.72 -26.54 2.41
CA PRO A 112 -2.31 -26.54 2.05
C PRO A 112 -1.98 -25.73 0.78
N THR A 113 -2.97 -25.48 -0.09
CA THR A 113 -2.81 -24.68 -1.32
C THR A 113 -2.48 -23.21 -1.03
N LEU A 114 -2.58 -22.76 0.21
CA LEU A 114 -2.16 -21.41 0.64
C LEU A 114 -0.64 -21.30 0.83
N ALA A 115 0.10 -22.42 0.93
CA ALA A 115 1.54 -22.41 1.19
C ALA A 115 2.34 -21.57 0.17
N PRO A 116 2.11 -21.66 -1.15
CA PRO A 116 2.82 -20.81 -2.11
C PRO A 116 2.61 -19.32 -1.88
N LEU A 117 1.40 -18.91 -1.47
CA LEU A 117 1.08 -17.51 -1.17
C LEU A 117 1.80 -17.03 0.10
N VAL A 118 1.82 -17.84 1.13
CA VAL A 118 2.52 -17.53 2.39
C VAL A 118 4.03 -17.42 2.14
N LEU A 119 4.62 -18.33 1.36
CA LEU A 119 6.03 -18.28 1.00
C LEU A 119 6.35 -17.04 0.14
N ALA A 120 5.53 -16.76 -0.87
CA ALA A 120 5.71 -15.58 -1.73
C ALA A 120 5.61 -14.28 -0.94
N GLY A 121 4.58 -14.13 -0.09
CA GLY A 121 4.40 -12.94 0.76
C GLY A 121 5.52 -12.79 1.79
N GLY A 122 5.91 -13.90 2.45
CA GLY A 122 7.00 -13.93 3.41
C GLY A 122 8.36 -13.61 2.81
N PHE A 123 8.57 -13.91 1.53
CA PHE A 123 9.76 -13.54 0.77
C PHE A 123 9.74 -12.09 0.28
N ILE A 124 8.65 -11.69 -0.41
CA ILE A 124 8.64 -10.42 -1.13
C ILE A 124 8.62 -9.21 -0.20
N ALA A 125 7.97 -9.29 0.97
CA ALA A 125 7.91 -8.18 1.89
C ALA A 125 9.31 -7.77 2.42
N PRO A 126 10.15 -8.65 2.97
CA PRO A 126 11.52 -8.30 3.31
C PRO A 126 12.40 -8.03 2.08
N ALA A 127 12.27 -8.79 0.98
CA ALA A 127 13.09 -8.60 -0.21
C ALA A 127 12.92 -7.21 -0.83
N TYR A 128 11.70 -6.69 -0.84
CA TYR A 128 11.40 -5.35 -1.33
C TYR A 128 11.92 -4.26 -0.37
N ASN A 129 11.55 -4.32 0.92
CA ASN A 129 11.81 -3.22 1.85
C ASN A 129 13.26 -3.16 2.36
N LEU A 130 13.99 -4.28 2.34
CA LEU A 130 15.42 -4.33 2.66
C LEU A 130 16.32 -4.24 1.42
N GLU A 131 15.73 -4.02 0.24
CA GLU A 131 16.46 -3.94 -1.04
C GLU A 131 17.40 -5.14 -1.27
N LEU A 132 16.95 -6.35 -0.86
CA LEU A 132 17.77 -7.55 -0.98
C LEU A 132 18.10 -7.83 -2.46
N PHE A 133 19.16 -8.57 -2.69
CA PHE A 133 19.66 -8.91 -4.03
C PHE A 133 19.98 -7.68 -4.89
N GLY A 134 20.56 -6.64 -4.24
CA GLY A 134 20.93 -5.39 -4.94
C GLY A 134 19.73 -4.56 -5.38
N GLY A 135 18.61 -4.64 -4.67
CA GLY A 135 17.39 -3.89 -4.98
C GLY A 135 16.57 -4.45 -6.15
N ARG A 136 16.88 -5.66 -6.63
CA ARG A 136 16.18 -6.28 -7.79
C ARG A 136 14.66 -6.31 -7.61
N PHE A 137 14.18 -6.45 -6.39
CA PHE A 137 12.76 -6.45 -6.05
C PHE A 137 12.22 -5.09 -5.66
N HIS A 138 13.05 -4.07 -5.45
CA HIS A 138 12.65 -2.70 -5.08
C HIS A 138 12.37 -1.85 -6.33
N THR A 139 11.37 -2.25 -7.12
CA THR A 139 10.96 -1.55 -8.35
C THR A 139 9.46 -1.25 -8.34
N ASP A 140 9.03 -0.33 -9.21
CA ASP A 140 7.61 0.02 -9.35
C ASP A 140 6.77 -1.17 -9.82
N PHE A 141 7.35 -2.05 -10.66
CA PHE A 141 6.70 -3.30 -11.08
C PHE A 141 6.43 -4.22 -9.88
N TRP A 142 7.46 -4.50 -9.07
CA TRP A 142 7.32 -5.38 -7.92
C TRP A 142 6.42 -4.80 -6.84
N LEU A 143 6.42 -3.47 -6.66
CA LEU A 143 5.44 -2.80 -5.80
C LEU A 143 4.02 -3.11 -6.27
N ALA A 144 3.72 -2.87 -7.55
CA ALA A 144 2.38 -3.07 -8.10
C ALA A 144 1.98 -4.55 -8.12
N ALA A 145 2.91 -5.44 -8.47
CA ALA A 145 2.67 -6.88 -8.47
C ALA A 145 2.35 -7.40 -7.07
N SER A 146 3.09 -6.97 -6.03
CA SER A 146 2.97 -7.50 -4.67
C SER A 146 1.85 -6.84 -3.89
N TRP A 147 1.77 -5.52 -3.86
CA TRP A 147 0.79 -4.78 -3.04
C TRP A 147 -0.53 -4.52 -3.77
N GLY A 148 -0.55 -4.66 -5.11
CA GLY A 148 -1.75 -4.59 -5.94
C GLY A 148 -2.26 -5.96 -6.34
N GLY A 149 -1.63 -6.56 -7.34
CA GLY A 149 -2.07 -7.80 -7.97
C GLY A 149 -2.09 -9.00 -7.02
N PHE A 150 -1.00 -9.26 -6.31
CA PHE A 150 -0.89 -10.38 -5.38
C PHE A 150 -1.87 -10.27 -4.20
N SER A 151 -2.12 -9.06 -3.70
CA SER A 151 -3.11 -8.82 -2.65
C SER A 151 -4.51 -9.23 -3.12
N ALA A 152 -4.91 -8.82 -4.33
CA ALA A 152 -6.20 -9.18 -4.91
C ALA A 152 -6.28 -10.70 -5.21
N PHE A 153 -5.23 -11.27 -5.78
CA PHE A 153 -5.16 -12.71 -6.03
C PHE A 153 -5.31 -13.52 -4.72
N THR A 154 -4.60 -13.12 -3.67
CA THR A 154 -4.68 -13.78 -2.36
C THR A 154 -6.09 -13.70 -1.78
N GLY A 155 -6.74 -12.53 -1.84
CA GLY A 155 -8.12 -12.36 -1.37
C GLY A 155 -9.10 -13.29 -2.06
N TRP A 156 -8.98 -13.46 -3.38
CA TRP A 156 -9.75 -14.43 -4.13
C TRP A 156 -9.39 -15.87 -3.72
N TRP A 157 -8.11 -16.24 -3.74
CA TRP A 157 -7.69 -17.62 -3.53
C TRP A 157 -8.07 -18.17 -2.17
N VAL A 158 -7.96 -17.38 -1.09
CA VAL A 158 -8.33 -17.83 0.26
C VAL A 158 -9.83 -18.10 0.41
N ASN A 159 -10.66 -17.53 -0.46
CA ASN A 159 -12.10 -17.72 -0.47
C ASN A 159 -12.56 -18.77 -1.47
N SER A 160 -11.88 -18.92 -2.61
CA SER A 160 -12.24 -19.84 -3.68
C SER A 160 -11.54 -21.20 -3.56
N LEU A 161 -10.24 -21.23 -3.18
CA LEU A 161 -9.36 -22.41 -3.10
C LEU A 161 -9.23 -23.20 -4.40
N GLY A 162 -9.68 -22.67 -5.51
CA GLY A 162 -9.65 -23.25 -6.85
C GLY A 162 -10.37 -22.40 -7.85
N LEU A 163 -10.24 -22.76 -9.13
CA LEU A 163 -10.95 -22.12 -10.22
C LEU A 163 -12.18 -22.95 -10.61
N HIS A 164 -13.39 -22.38 -10.55
CA HIS A 164 -14.64 -23.11 -10.72
C HIS A 164 -15.32 -22.83 -12.07
N SER A 165 -14.95 -21.74 -12.75
CA SER A 165 -15.52 -21.40 -14.06
C SER A 165 -14.65 -20.44 -14.85
N VAL A 166 -14.84 -20.38 -16.17
CA VAL A 166 -14.21 -19.39 -17.06
C VAL A 166 -14.63 -17.97 -16.69
N ARG A 167 -15.89 -17.77 -16.27
CA ARG A 167 -16.39 -16.47 -15.81
C ARG A 167 -15.62 -15.98 -14.57
N GLU A 168 -15.36 -16.88 -13.64
CA GLU A 168 -14.56 -16.58 -12.44
C GLU A 168 -13.11 -16.25 -12.82
N ALA A 169 -12.50 -17.01 -13.75
CA ALA A 169 -11.16 -16.73 -14.25
C ALA A 169 -11.04 -15.31 -14.82
N ILE A 170 -12.00 -14.91 -15.66
CA ILE A 170 -12.04 -13.57 -16.26
C ILE A 170 -12.20 -12.51 -15.16
N ALA A 171 -13.09 -12.71 -14.20
CA ALA A 171 -13.36 -11.76 -13.14
C ALA A 171 -12.13 -11.54 -12.24
N VAL A 172 -11.48 -12.63 -11.80
CA VAL A 172 -10.29 -12.51 -10.96
C VAL A 172 -9.10 -11.93 -11.72
N ALA A 173 -8.88 -12.33 -12.98
CA ALA A 173 -7.82 -11.76 -13.80
C ALA A 173 -8.01 -10.24 -13.98
N ALA A 174 -9.23 -9.80 -14.28
CA ALA A 174 -9.56 -8.39 -14.42
C ALA A 174 -9.35 -7.63 -13.10
N ALA A 175 -9.77 -8.18 -11.95
CA ALA A 175 -9.58 -7.57 -10.65
C ALA A 175 -8.10 -7.48 -10.26
N VAL A 176 -7.32 -8.53 -10.49
CA VAL A 176 -5.86 -8.56 -10.24
C VAL A 176 -5.15 -7.49 -11.07
N LEU A 177 -5.46 -7.40 -12.37
CA LEU A 177 -4.89 -6.39 -13.26
C LEU A 177 -5.34 -4.98 -12.87
N ALA A 178 -6.61 -4.77 -12.50
CA ALA A 178 -7.10 -3.48 -12.04
C ALA A 178 -6.36 -3.03 -10.77
N CYS A 179 -6.20 -3.90 -9.78
CA CYS A 179 -5.47 -3.59 -8.55
C CYS A 179 -3.96 -3.34 -8.81
N PHE A 180 -3.36 -4.08 -9.76
CA PHE A 180 -1.99 -3.83 -10.21
C PHE A 180 -1.87 -2.42 -10.80
N PHE A 181 -2.71 -2.06 -11.77
CA PHE A 181 -2.64 -0.75 -12.43
C PHE A 181 -3.02 0.41 -11.51
N LEU A 182 -3.97 0.22 -10.60
CA LEU A 182 -4.28 1.20 -9.56
C LEU A 182 -3.05 1.48 -8.68
N THR A 183 -2.27 0.45 -8.34
CA THR A 183 -1.03 0.62 -7.58
C THR A 183 0.07 1.29 -8.41
N VAL A 184 0.16 1.02 -9.73
CA VAL A 184 1.03 1.78 -10.65
C VAL A 184 0.67 3.27 -10.67
N VAL A 185 -0.63 3.59 -10.78
CA VAL A 185 -1.12 4.98 -10.76
C VAL A 185 -0.76 5.66 -9.44
N GLN A 186 -1.02 5.00 -8.30
CA GLN A 186 -0.65 5.49 -6.98
C GLN A 186 0.86 5.79 -6.90
N ARG A 187 1.70 4.88 -7.41
CA ARG A 187 3.16 5.06 -7.42
C ARG A 187 3.58 6.25 -8.27
N ARG A 188 3.02 6.38 -9.47
CA ARG A 188 3.30 7.50 -10.38
C ARG A 188 2.91 8.85 -9.80
N LEU A 189 1.80 8.94 -9.08
CA LEU A 189 1.38 10.15 -8.39
C LEU A 189 2.24 10.45 -7.16
N SER A 190 2.57 9.44 -6.36
CA SER A 190 3.29 9.63 -5.10
C SER A 190 4.79 9.89 -5.28
N THR A 191 5.42 9.42 -6.37
CA THR A 191 6.86 9.59 -6.60
C THR A 191 7.25 11.08 -6.73
N PRO A 192 6.65 11.89 -7.63
CA PRO A 192 6.99 13.30 -7.74
C PRO A 192 6.62 14.10 -6.47
N VAL A 193 5.53 13.72 -5.78
CA VAL A 193 5.18 14.35 -4.50
C VAL A 193 6.26 14.13 -3.45
N ARG A 194 6.79 12.89 -3.35
CA ARG A 194 7.89 12.60 -2.41
C ARG A 194 9.17 13.34 -2.77
N GLU A 195 9.50 13.46 -4.05
CA GLU A 195 10.64 14.22 -4.51
C GLU A 195 10.51 15.71 -4.14
N LEU A 196 9.38 16.34 -4.46
CA LEU A 196 9.10 17.73 -4.11
C LEU A 196 9.13 17.98 -2.60
N ARG A 197 8.63 17.05 -1.79
CA ARG A 197 8.54 17.21 -0.33
C ARG A 197 9.84 16.93 0.41
N ARG A 198 10.62 15.95 -0.06
CA ARG A 198 11.74 15.39 0.73
C ARG A 198 13.10 15.74 0.15
N ARG A 199 13.20 16.07 -1.14
CA ARG A 199 14.47 16.22 -1.85
C ARG A 199 14.63 17.59 -2.53
N THR A 200 13.54 18.33 -2.75
CA THR A 200 13.55 19.64 -3.40
C THR A 200 13.69 20.75 -2.37
N LEU A 201 14.68 21.60 -2.49
CA LEU A 201 14.91 22.73 -1.60
C LEU A 201 14.01 23.93 -1.96
N ALA A 202 13.92 24.26 -3.24
CA ALA A 202 13.10 25.33 -3.76
C ALA A 202 12.58 25.00 -5.16
N VAL A 203 11.45 25.58 -5.54
CA VAL A 203 10.94 25.62 -6.92
C VAL A 203 10.78 27.08 -7.29
N GLU A 204 11.39 27.51 -8.39
CA GLU A 204 11.30 28.87 -8.90
C GLU A 204 10.86 28.83 -10.37
N GLY A 205 9.90 29.66 -10.73
CA GLY A 205 9.41 29.77 -12.09
C GLY A 205 8.02 30.37 -12.18
N GLU A 206 7.56 30.54 -13.41
CA GLU A 206 6.23 31.05 -13.73
C GLU A 206 5.57 30.20 -14.82
N GLN A 207 4.29 29.98 -14.67
CA GLN A 207 3.42 29.42 -15.69
C GLN A 207 2.62 30.56 -16.31
N ARG A 208 2.77 30.76 -17.62
CA ARG A 208 1.96 31.74 -18.38
C ARG A 208 0.87 31.00 -19.14
N LEU A 209 -0.37 31.36 -18.88
CA LEU A 209 -1.53 30.81 -19.56
C LEU A 209 -1.84 31.60 -20.85
N SER A 210 -2.62 31.01 -21.75
CA SER A 210 -3.03 31.62 -23.02
C SER A 210 -3.92 32.86 -22.86
N ASP A 211 -4.58 33.02 -21.72
CA ASP A 211 -5.37 34.18 -21.35
C ASP A 211 -4.55 35.35 -20.75
N GLY A 212 -3.21 35.20 -20.71
CA GLY A 212 -2.30 36.17 -20.12
C GLY A 212 -2.08 36.03 -18.62
N THR A 213 -2.79 35.12 -17.95
CA THR A 213 -2.60 34.86 -16.50
C THR A 213 -1.22 34.33 -16.23
N VAL A 214 -0.52 34.88 -15.25
CA VAL A 214 0.78 34.42 -14.76
C VAL A 214 0.60 33.81 -13.37
N ARG A 215 1.03 32.56 -13.20
CA ARG A 215 1.02 31.84 -11.91
C ARG A 215 2.44 31.55 -11.48
N ARG A 216 2.81 31.95 -10.27
CA ARG A 216 4.09 31.57 -9.69
C ARG A 216 4.08 30.08 -9.36
N LEU A 217 5.15 29.39 -9.74
CA LEU A 217 5.34 27.99 -9.38
C LEU A 217 6.04 27.91 -8.01
N ASP A 218 5.48 27.07 -7.12
CA ASP A 218 6.08 26.70 -5.85
C ASP A 218 5.84 25.22 -5.56
N ARG A 219 6.51 24.69 -4.55
CA ARG A 219 6.39 23.27 -4.15
C ARG A 219 4.95 22.92 -3.76
N ALA A 220 4.25 23.80 -3.08
CA ALA A 220 2.87 23.58 -2.63
C ALA A 220 1.91 23.47 -3.81
N GLY A 221 1.99 24.38 -4.77
CA GLY A 221 1.18 24.39 -5.98
C GLY A 221 1.40 23.14 -6.84
N LEU A 222 2.66 22.66 -6.96
CA LEU A 222 2.97 21.46 -7.72
C LEU A 222 2.53 20.17 -7.01
N THR A 223 2.54 20.12 -5.68
CA THR A 223 2.10 18.94 -4.92
C THR A 223 0.59 18.87 -4.74
N ALA A 224 -0.12 19.98 -4.67
CA ALA A 224 -1.54 20.03 -4.34
C ALA A 224 -2.44 19.18 -5.25
N PRO A 225 -2.35 19.24 -6.59
CA PRO A 225 -3.20 18.42 -7.46
C PRO A 225 -2.89 16.93 -7.34
N LEU A 226 -1.63 16.56 -7.16
CA LEU A 226 -1.20 15.16 -6.98
C LEU A 226 -1.66 14.61 -5.63
N ASP A 227 -1.54 15.38 -4.56
CA ASP A 227 -2.08 15.03 -3.24
C ASP A 227 -3.61 14.91 -3.28
N GLY A 228 -4.29 15.80 -4.02
CA GLY A 228 -5.74 15.73 -4.23
C GLY A 228 -6.15 14.42 -4.89
N ALA A 229 -5.45 14.01 -5.97
CA ALA A 229 -5.68 12.74 -6.65
C ALA A 229 -5.40 11.54 -5.73
N LEU A 230 -4.29 11.55 -4.99
CA LEU A 230 -3.94 10.49 -4.03
C LEU A 230 -4.98 10.36 -2.92
N ARG A 231 -5.49 11.47 -2.37
CA ARG A 231 -6.56 11.46 -1.36
C ARG A 231 -7.85 10.88 -1.94
N GLY A 232 -8.27 11.35 -3.13
CA GLY A 232 -9.46 10.85 -3.80
C GLY A 232 -9.41 9.34 -4.02
N LEU A 233 -8.31 8.84 -4.56
CA LEU A 233 -8.10 7.39 -4.77
C LEU A 233 -8.05 6.61 -3.45
N SER A 234 -7.43 7.18 -2.39
CA SER A 234 -7.37 6.54 -1.06
C SER A 234 -8.74 6.40 -0.38
N ILE A 235 -9.75 7.12 -0.86
CA ILE A 235 -11.14 7.00 -0.43
C ILE A 235 -11.92 6.11 -1.40
N ALA A 236 -11.75 6.31 -2.71
CA ALA A 236 -12.53 5.62 -3.72
C ALA A 236 -12.27 4.10 -3.74
N VAL A 237 -11.00 3.67 -3.60
CA VAL A 237 -10.64 2.24 -3.62
C VAL A 237 -11.24 1.47 -2.44
N PRO A 238 -11.17 1.95 -1.17
CA PRO A 238 -11.87 1.32 -0.05
C PRO A 238 -13.39 1.30 -0.21
N LEU A 239 -14.00 2.38 -0.68
CA LEU A 239 -15.45 2.41 -0.93
C LEU A 239 -15.88 1.40 -2.00
N LEU A 240 -15.10 1.27 -3.08
CA LEU A 240 -15.32 0.24 -4.09
C LEU A 240 -15.21 -1.17 -3.50
N ALA A 241 -14.19 -1.43 -2.69
CA ALA A 241 -14.03 -2.71 -2.01
C ALA A 241 -15.22 -3.05 -1.11
N ILE A 242 -15.69 -2.07 -0.32
CA ILE A 242 -16.87 -2.22 0.54
C ILE A 242 -18.11 -2.53 -0.31
N ALA A 243 -18.35 -1.78 -1.39
CA ALA A 243 -19.48 -1.99 -2.27
C ALA A 243 -19.49 -3.39 -2.90
N LEU A 244 -18.33 -3.85 -3.42
CA LEU A 244 -18.19 -5.17 -4.01
C LEU A 244 -18.40 -6.30 -3.00
N VAL A 245 -17.87 -6.17 -1.79
CA VAL A 245 -18.10 -7.16 -0.72
C VAL A 245 -19.57 -7.15 -0.28
N ALA A 246 -20.17 -5.98 -0.08
CA ALA A 246 -21.57 -5.86 0.35
C ALA A 246 -22.57 -6.46 -0.67
N LEU A 247 -22.23 -6.48 -1.96
CA LEU A 247 -23.03 -7.15 -2.99
C LEU A 247 -22.93 -8.70 -2.94
N ARG A 248 -22.01 -9.25 -2.16
CA ARG A 248 -21.69 -10.69 -2.11
C ARG A 248 -22.00 -11.35 -0.77
N VAL A 249 -22.33 -10.55 0.25
CA VAL A 249 -22.70 -10.98 1.61
C VAL A 249 -24.16 -10.63 1.85
#